data_9db57eb5e046eda03faab54b052786e6
#
_entry.id   9db57eb5e046eda03faab54b052786e6
#
_cell.length_a   1.000
_cell.length_b   1.000
_cell.length_c   1.000
_cell.angle_alpha   90.00
_cell.angle_beta   90.00
_cell.angle_gamma   90.00
#
_symmetry.space_group_name_H-M   'P 1'
#
loop_
_entity.id
_entity.type
_entity.pdbx_description
1 polymer ?
#
loop_
_entity_poly.entity_id
_entity_poly.type
_entity_poly.pdbx_seq_one_letter_code
_entity_poly.pdbx_strand_id
1 'polypeptide(L)'
;MFNFADLKNTLQESIFTWNYFTDFEKVKLNVKKVEKELNILNYLIGKENIEKEFIDLITEYPKARKALPLLIAVRKDKLGSTPIITDIDALVPENKQYVFYDELNENIIQELLIFFRDSGLKNVLENKHIKNLVDYCFGVEVGFDTNARKNRTGILMENIVSKFLEEFCNDNVDFQYIEQATQKRIKEVFDYEIEIDKNSRRFDFALHNNSRKKLYLIEVNYYSSGGSKLKATAGEYQYLNDFVKTQGIEFIWITDGKGWLTALNPLEETFNHNDYVINLDMIKNGILSKISL
;
A
#
# COMPACT_ATOMS: atom_id res chain seq x y z
N MET A 1 -22.08 -24.49 15.99
CA MET A 1 -22.64 -23.18 15.65
C MET A 1 -21.68 -22.16 16.22
N PHE A 2 -21.19 -21.20 15.43
CA PHE A 2 -20.30 -20.17 15.93
C PHE A 2 -21.09 -19.24 16.84
N ASN A 3 -20.48 -18.75 17.88
CA ASN A 3 -21.10 -17.73 18.69
C ASN A 3 -20.21 -16.47 18.75
N PHE A 4 -20.82 -15.34 18.99
CA PHE A 4 -20.11 -14.05 19.05
C PHE A 4 -19.04 -14.02 20.15
N ALA A 5 -19.27 -14.73 21.25
CA ALA A 5 -18.29 -14.80 22.33
C ALA A 5 -16.98 -15.48 21.88
N ASP A 6 -17.06 -16.51 21.05
CA ASP A 6 -15.87 -17.17 20.50
C ASP A 6 -15.07 -16.20 19.61
N LEU A 7 -15.74 -15.48 18.70
CA LEU A 7 -15.11 -14.47 17.87
C LEU A 7 -14.43 -13.38 18.72
N LYS A 8 -15.16 -12.81 19.68
CA LYS A 8 -14.68 -11.74 20.56
C LYS A 8 -13.48 -12.15 21.39
N ASN A 9 -13.52 -13.35 21.98
CA ASN A 9 -12.51 -13.83 22.93
C ASN A 9 -11.21 -14.27 22.24
N THR A 10 -11.23 -14.53 20.93
CA THR A 10 -10.09 -15.00 20.16
C THR A 10 -9.53 -13.95 19.21
N LEU A 11 -9.96 -12.67 19.33
CA LEU A 11 -9.39 -11.55 18.60
C LEU A 11 -7.89 -11.43 18.85
N GLN A 12 -7.11 -11.43 17.78
CA GLN A 12 -5.65 -11.38 17.83
C GLN A 12 -5.16 -10.02 18.34
N GLU A 13 -4.15 -10.06 19.19
CA GLU A 13 -3.50 -8.84 19.66
C GLU A 13 -2.65 -8.18 18.59
N SER A 14 -1.98 -8.99 17.78
CA SER A 14 -1.10 -8.52 16.70
C SER A 14 -0.98 -9.57 15.59
N ILE A 15 -0.83 -9.08 14.36
CA ILE A 15 -0.38 -9.86 13.19
C ILE A 15 0.96 -9.33 12.67
N PHE A 16 1.59 -8.38 13.37
CA PHE A 16 2.75 -7.65 12.89
C PHE A 16 4.04 -8.43 13.09
N THR A 17 4.86 -8.45 12.03
CA THR A 17 6.26 -8.87 12.06
C THR A 17 7.16 -7.63 12.08
N TRP A 18 8.49 -7.81 12.24
CA TRP A 18 9.43 -6.69 12.22
C TRP A 18 9.37 -5.88 10.91
N ASN A 19 9.11 -6.52 9.78
CA ASN A 19 8.96 -5.86 8.47
C ASN A 19 7.73 -4.92 8.40
N TYR A 20 6.79 -5.04 9.33
CA TYR A 20 5.73 -4.06 9.47
C TYR A 20 6.26 -2.66 9.77
N PHE A 21 7.30 -2.55 10.58
CA PHE A 21 7.88 -1.26 10.97
C PHE A 21 8.72 -0.65 9.84
N THR A 22 9.65 -1.42 9.29
CA THR A 22 10.52 -1.01 8.18
C THR A 22 11.00 -2.24 7.43
N ASP A 23 10.84 -2.24 6.12
CA ASP A 23 11.39 -3.26 5.23
C ASP A 23 12.76 -2.78 4.73
N PHE A 24 13.82 -3.10 5.48
CA PHE A 24 15.19 -2.69 5.16
C PHE A 24 15.70 -3.29 3.84
N GLU A 25 15.24 -4.46 3.44
CA GLU A 25 15.65 -5.03 2.15
C GLU A 25 15.08 -4.22 0.99
N LYS A 26 13.83 -3.82 1.07
CA LYS A 26 13.20 -2.92 0.11
C LYS A 26 13.87 -1.55 0.08
N VAL A 27 14.18 -0.97 1.24
CA VAL A 27 14.92 0.31 1.36
C VAL A 27 16.26 0.21 0.64
N LYS A 28 17.07 -0.80 0.95
CA LYS A 28 18.36 -1.09 0.33
C LYS A 28 18.26 -1.22 -1.19
N LEU A 29 17.29 -2.00 -1.68
CA LEU A 29 17.07 -2.17 -3.12
C LEU A 29 16.72 -0.85 -3.82
N ASN A 30 15.94 0.02 -3.17
CA ASN A 30 15.59 1.32 -3.74
C ASN A 30 16.81 2.25 -3.82
N VAL A 31 17.61 2.34 -2.76
CA VAL A 31 18.84 3.16 -2.76
C VAL A 31 19.82 2.65 -3.83
N LYS A 32 19.99 1.34 -3.96
CA LYS A 32 20.88 0.71 -4.95
C LYS A 32 20.57 1.12 -6.39
N LYS A 33 19.32 1.46 -6.71
CA LYS A 33 18.92 1.91 -8.05
C LYS A 33 19.56 3.24 -8.47
N VAL A 34 19.94 4.08 -7.51
CA VAL A 34 20.49 5.43 -7.72
C VAL A 34 21.82 5.66 -6.98
N GLU A 35 22.43 4.60 -6.45
CA GLU A 35 23.64 4.67 -5.64
C GLU A 35 24.82 5.30 -6.38
N LYS A 36 24.98 5.00 -7.68
CA LYS A 36 26.03 5.58 -8.52
C LYS A 36 25.84 7.09 -8.68
N GLU A 37 24.63 7.50 -8.98
CA GLU A 37 24.23 8.90 -9.13
C GLU A 37 24.45 9.68 -7.82
N LEU A 38 24.10 9.10 -6.69
CA LEU A 38 24.32 9.69 -5.37
C LEU A 38 25.81 9.83 -5.05
N ASN A 39 26.63 8.83 -5.38
CA ASN A 39 28.08 8.91 -5.20
C ASN A 39 28.72 10.02 -6.06
N ILE A 40 28.25 10.24 -7.29
CA ILE A 40 28.68 11.34 -8.15
C ILE A 40 28.28 12.67 -7.50
N LEU A 41 27.04 12.81 -7.03
CA LEU A 41 26.54 14.05 -6.40
C LEU A 41 27.20 14.36 -5.05
N ASN A 42 27.81 13.37 -4.36
CA ASN A 42 28.61 13.61 -3.16
C ASN A 42 29.75 14.62 -3.37
N TYR A 43 30.25 14.76 -4.60
CA TYR A 43 31.25 15.74 -4.97
C TYR A 43 30.84 17.18 -4.63
N LEU A 44 29.54 17.50 -4.67
CA LEU A 44 29.00 18.84 -4.42
C LEU A 44 29.05 19.25 -2.94
N ILE A 45 29.24 18.30 -2.04
CA ILE A 45 29.16 18.57 -0.59
C ILE A 45 30.28 19.54 -0.17
N GLY A 46 29.90 20.73 0.28
CA GLY A 46 30.79 21.75 0.82
C GLY A 46 31.64 22.46 -0.22
N LYS A 47 31.20 22.51 -1.48
CA LYS A 47 31.85 23.32 -2.51
C LYS A 47 31.51 24.79 -2.33
N GLU A 48 32.51 25.69 -2.46
CA GLU A 48 32.35 27.14 -2.33
C GLU A 48 31.55 27.74 -3.50
N ASN A 49 31.84 27.33 -4.74
CA ASN A 49 31.13 27.75 -5.94
C ASN A 49 30.11 26.67 -6.39
N ILE A 50 29.28 26.23 -5.48
CA ILE A 50 28.44 25.02 -5.64
C ILE A 50 27.53 25.07 -6.88
N GLU A 51 27.06 26.24 -7.31
CA GLU A 51 26.21 26.38 -8.50
C GLU A 51 26.97 26.07 -9.79
N LYS A 52 28.19 26.59 -9.91
CA LYS A 52 29.07 26.27 -11.03
C LYS A 52 29.42 24.79 -11.03
N GLU A 53 29.84 24.29 -9.88
CA GLU A 53 30.17 22.86 -9.71
C GLU A 53 28.97 21.94 -10.02
N PHE A 54 27.76 22.40 -9.68
CA PHE A 54 26.54 21.66 -10.02
C PHE A 54 26.30 21.58 -11.53
N ILE A 55 26.43 22.72 -12.25
CA ILE A 55 26.28 22.79 -13.71
C ILE A 55 27.35 21.93 -14.39
N ASP A 56 28.61 22.06 -13.99
CA ASP A 56 29.72 21.29 -14.54
C ASP A 56 29.48 19.79 -14.32
N LEU A 57 29.10 19.40 -13.12
CA LEU A 57 28.83 17.98 -12.75
C LEU A 57 27.68 17.37 -13.55
N ILE A 58 26.53 18.04 -13.67
CA ILE A 58 25.39 17.48 -14.41
C ILE A 58 25.61 17.49 -15.91
N THR A 59 26.52 18.34 -16.39
CA THR A 59 26.94 18.36 -17.81
C THR A 59 27.87 17.19 -18.10
N GLU A 60 28.86 16.95 -17.24
CA GLU A 60 29.79 15.82 -17.36
C GLU A 60 29.12 14.47 -17.10
N TYR A 61 28.25 14.43 -16.08
CA TYR A 61 27.52 13.22 -15.67
C TYR A 61 26.00 13.40 -15.72
N PRO A 62 25.36 13.50 -16.90
CA PRO A 62 23.94 13.86 -17.03
C PRO A 62 22.99 12.91 -16.29
N LYS A 63 23.41 11.66 -16.07
CA LYS A 63 22.60 10.66 -15.34
C LYS A 63 22.50 10.97 -13.85
N ALA A 64 23.43 11.73 -13.26
CA ALA A 64 23.42 12.06 -11.83
C ALA A 64 22.16 12.79 -11.40
N ARG A 65 21.56 13.61 -12.27
CA ARG A 65 20.31 14.36 -12.00
C ARG A 65 19.10 13.44 -11.68
N LYS A 66 19.14 12.16 -12.03
CA LYS A 66 18.07 11.19 -11.72
C LYS A 66 17.84 11.01 -10.22
N ALA A 67 18.86 11.28 -9.41
CA ALA A 67 18.77 11.16 -7.96
C ALA A 67 18.26 12.45 -7.28
N LEU A 68 18.21 13.60 -7.97
CA LEU A 68 17.84 14.89 -7.39
C LEU A 68 16.47 14.89 -6.71
N PRO A 69 15.39 14.33 -7.28
CA PRO A 69 14.10 14.29 -6.60
C PRO A 69 14.16 13.58 -5.25
N LEU A 70 14.94 12.50 -5.14
CA LEU A 70 15.09 11.74 -3.90
C LEU A 70 15.75 12.56 -2.80
N LEU A 71 16.67 13.49 -3.16
CA LEU A 71 17.34 14.37 -2.20
C LEU A 71 16.41 15.37 -1.50
N ILE A 72 15.23 15.64 -2.07
CA ILE A 72 14.18 16.45 -1.45
C ILE A 72 13.00 15.57 -0.98
N ALA A 73 13.25 14.28 -0.75
CA ALA A 73 12.26 13.31 -0.29
C ALA A 73 10.99 13.26 -1.16
N VAL A 74 11.13 13.34 -2.48
CA VAL A 74 10.01 13.25 -3.44
C VAL A 74 10.24 12.10 -4.42
N ARG A 75 9.17 11.33 -4.69
CA ARG A 75 9.16 10.37 -5.79
C ARG A 75 9.02 11.12 -7.12
N LYS A 76 9.74 10.67 -8.14
CA LYS A 76 9.74 11.26 -9.50
C LYS A 76 8.33 11.61 -10.01
N ASP A 77 7.42 10.66 -9.90
CA ASP A 77 6.06 10.77 -10.46
C ASP A 77 5.21 11.85 -9.76
N LYS A 78 5.57 12.22 -8.53
CA LYS A 78 4.87 13.25 -7.78
C LYS A 78 5.38 14.66 -8.08
N LEU A 79 6.66 14.82 -8.39
CA LEU A 79 7.22 16.14 -8.64
C LEU A 79 6.64 16.79 -9.90
N GLY A 80 6.38 16.00 -10.96
CA GLY A 80 5.76 16.48 -12.19
C GLY A 80 4.24 16.71 -12.11
N SER A 81 3.58 16.16 -11.09
CA SER A 81 2.12 16.26 -10.93
C SER A 81 1.67 17.25 -9.84
N THR A 82 2.61 17.83 -9.08
CA THR A 82 2.30 18.77 -8.00
C THR A 82 2.64 20.19 -8.46
N PRO A 83 1.64 21.07 -8.65
CA PRO A 83 1.88 22.48 -8.95
C PRO A 83 2.64 23.13 -7.79
N ILE A 84 3.71 23.88 -8.11
CA ILE A 84 4.51 24.59 -7.12
C ILE A 84 4.23 26.08 -7.26
N ILE A 85 3.89 26.73 -6.14
CA ILE A 85 3.74 28.19 -6.08
C ILE A 85 5.12 28.78 -5.77
N THR A 86 5.65 29.54 -6.70
CA THR A 86 6.93 30.24 -6.54
C THR A 86 6.76 31.68 -6.09
N ASP A 87 5.58 32.27 -6.33
CA ASP A 87 5.17 33.58 -5.85
C ASP A 87 3.92 33.46 -4.99
N ILE A 88 4.08 33.65 -3.67
CA ILE A 88 3.00 33.52 -2.70
C ILE A 88 1.98 34.68 -2.85
N ASP A 89 2.42 35.86 -3.27
CA ASP A 89 1.52 37.02 -3.38
C ASP A 89 0.61 36.90 -4.62
N ALA A 90 1.13 36.32 -5.69
CA ALA A 90 0.37 36.10 -6.91
C ALA A 90 -0.56 34.87 -6.83
N LEU A 91 -0.29 33.90 -5.94
CA LEU A 91 -1.00 32.59 -5.79
C LEU A 91 -1.13 31.83 -7.12
N VAL A 92 -0.28 32.11 -8.09
CA VAL A 92 -0.30 31.43 -9.38
C VAL A 92 0.65 30.24 -9.34
N PRO A 93 0.14 29.00 -9.48
CA PRO A 93 1.01 27.85 -9.55
C PRO A 93 1.75 27.84 -10.89
N GLU A 94 3.07 27.78 -10.85
CA GLU A 94 3.86 27.50 -12.04
C GLU A 94 3.83 25.99 -12.33
N ASN A 95 3.33 25.62 -13.50
CA ASN A 95 3.42 24.26 -14.03
C ASN A 95 4.82 24.01 -14.61
N LYS A 96 5.86 24.08 -13.78
CA LYS A 96 7.21 23.70 -14.20
C LYS A 96 7.35 22.19 -14.12
N GLN A 97 7.59 21.57 -15.25
CA GLN A 97 7.99 20.16 -15.31
C GLN A 97 9.52 20.10 -15.33
N TYR A 98 10.12 19.79 -14.18
CA TYR A 98 11.55 19.55 -14.11
C TYR A 98 11.93 18.24 -14.80
N VAL A 99 12.90 18.33 -15.73
CA VAL A 99 13.30 17.20 -16.57
C VAL A 99 14.57 16.55 -16.01
N PHE A 100 14.41 15.37 -15.42
CA PHE A 100 15.52 14.63 -14.81
C PHE A 100 16.06 13.48 -15.68
N TYR A 101 15.46 13.20 -16.84
CA TYR A 101 15.69 11.95 -17.57
C TYR A 101 15.96 12.09 -19.07
N ASP A 102 15.52 13.17 -19.71
CA ASP A 102 15.66 13.40 -21.14
C ASP A 102 17.05 13.93 -21.52
N GLU A 103 17.28 14.26 -22.81
CA GLU A 103 18.53 14.85 -23.25
C GLU A 103 18.75 16.22 -22.57
N LEU A 104 20.01 16.48 -22.16
CA LEU A 104 20.38 17.71 -21.49
C LEU A 104 20.60 18.82 -22.53
N ASN A 105 19.99 19.97 -22.29
CA ASN A 105 20.21 21.19 -23.05
C ASN A 105 20.31 22.39 -22.09
N GLU A 106 20.69 23.58 -22.62
CA GLU A 106 20.88 24.78 -21.80
C GLU A 106 19.63 25.15 -20.99
N ASN A 107 18.45 25.08 -21.56
CA ASN A 107 17.21 25.43 -20.86
C ASN A 107 16.97 24.47 -19.67
N ILE A 108 17.16 23.18 -19.86
CA ILE A 108 17.03 22.18 -18.79
C ILE A 108 18.08 22.42 -17.70
N ILE A 109 19.31 22.79 -18.05
CA ILE A 109 20.34 23.11 -17.07
C ILE A 109 19.90 24.31 -16.20
N GLN A 110 19.35 25.36 -16.82
CA GLN A 110 18.88 26.54 -16.08
C GLN A 110 17.68 26.20 -15.16
N GLU A 111 16.74 25.40 -15.65
CA GLU A 111 15.62 24.90 -14.82
C GLU A 111 16.10 24.07 -13.63
N LEU A 112 17.06 23.17 -13.86
CA LEU A 112 17.64 22.37 -12.78
C LEU A 112 18.44 23.20 -11.79
N LEU A 113 19.07 24.29 -12.22
CA LEU A 113 19.74 25.23 -11.33
C LEU A 113 18.73 25.99 -10.45
N ILE A 114 17.61 26.42 -11.03
CA ILE A 114 16.48 27.00 -10.28
C ILE A 114 15.95 25.98 -9.25
N PHE A 115 15.68 24.76 -9.69
CA PHE A 115 15.29 23.68 -8.77
C PHE A 115 16.28 23.50 -7.63
N PHE A 116 17.57 23.47 -7.92
CA PHE A 116 18.64 23.28 -6.93
C PHE A 116 18.67 24.38 -5.87
N ARG A 117 18.39 25.63 -6.28
CA ARG A 117 18.29 26.81 -5.39
C ARG A 117 17.00 26.78 -4.58
N ASP A 118 15.87 26.73 -5.27
CA ASP A 118 14.54 26.98 -4.69
C ASP A 118 14.05 25.85 -3.81
N SER A 119 14.49 24.61 -4.09
CA SER A 119 14.22 23.45 -3.21
C SER A 119 15.01 23.51 -1.90
N GLY A 120 15.97 24.42 -1.74
CA GLY A 120 16.87 24.50 -0.59
C GLY A 120 18.02 23.50 -0.63
N LEU A 121 18.10 22.65 -1.64
CA LEU A 121 19.14 21.61 -1.76
C LEU A 121 20.54 22.20 -1.83
N LYS A 122 20.69 23.32 -2.55
CA LYS A 122 21.94 24.09 -2.58
C LYS A 122 22.47 24.36 -1.17
N ASN A 123 21.65 24.98 -0.34
CA ASN A 123 22.03 25.38 1.02
C ASN A 123 22.44 24.20 1.89
N VAL A 124 21.68 23.09 1.79
CA VAL A 124 21.96 21.85 2.55
C VAL A 124 23.31 21.26 2.19
N LEU A 125 23.70 21.24 0.92
CA LEU A 125 24.96 20.69 0.46
C LEU A 125 26.14 21.63 0.71
N GLU A 126 25.98 22.92 0.45
CA GLU A 126 26.99 23.95 0.65
C GLU A 126 27.45 24.02 2.12
N ASN A 127 26.50 23.99 3.05
CA ASN A 127 26.76 24.04 4.49
C ASN A 127 27.10 22.71 5.14
N LYS A 128 27.28 21.64 4.38
CA LYS A 128 27.66 20.29 4.86
C LYS A 128 26.70 19.70 5.91
N HIS A 129 25.42 20.06 5.82
CA HIS A 129 24.41 19.45 6.69
C HIS A 129 24.27 17.93 6.44
N ILE A 130 24.56 17.51 5.20
CA ILE A 130 24.65 16.10 4.80
C ILE A 130 26.10 15.79 4.50
N LYS A 131 26.60 14.66 4.97
CA LYS A 131 27.98 14.20 4.77
C LYS A 131 28.12 13.14 3.69
N ASN A 132 27.08 12.36 3.49
CA ASN A 132 27.01 11.29 2.48
C ASN A 132 25.58 11.18 1.95
N LEU A 133 25.39 11.30 0.66
CA LEU A 133 24.07 11.26 0.03
C LEU A 133 23.48 9.86 -0.04
N VAL A 134 24.29 8.81 -0.05
CA VAL A 134 23.81 7.42 -0.03
C VAL A 134 23.17 7.14 1.33
N ASP A 135 23.86 7.49 2.42
CA ASP A 135 23.34 7.30 3.79
C ASP A 135 22.11 8.18 4.04
N TYR A 136 22.15 9.42 3.55
CA TYR A 136 21.02 10.34 3.64
C TYR A 136 19.78 9.74 2.91
N CYS A 137 19.95 9.28 1.67
CA CYS A 137 18.87 8.69 0.90
C CYS A 137 18.38 7.36 1.49
N PHE A 138 19.25 6.60 2.16
CA PHE A 138 18.82 5.45 2.94
C PHE A 138 17.82 5.86 4.02
N GLY A 139 18.11 6.93 4.77
CA GLY A 139 17.18 7.49 5.75
C GLY A 139 15.88 8.02 5.13
N VAL A 140 15.95 8.67 3.96
CA VAL A 140 14.76 9.12 3.20
C VAL A 140 13.89 7.93 2.80
N GLU A 141 14.47 6.86 2.30
CA GLU A 141 13.75 5.64 1.93
C GLU A 141 13.12 4.94 3.14
N VAL A 142 13.78 4.95 4.30
CA VAL A 142 13.18 4.50 5.57
C VAL A 142 11.95 5.35 5.90
N GLY A 143 12.03 6.66 5.73
CA GLY A 143 10.89 7.57 5.93
C GLY A 143 9.71 7.26 5.01
N PHE A 144 9.96 7.05 3.72
CA PHE A 144 8.94 6.63 2.77
C PHE A 144 8.31 5.29 3.13
N ASP A 145 9.15 4.33 3.51
CA ASP A 145 8.70 3.00 3.89
C ASP A 145 7.85 3.03 5.16
N THR A 146 8.22 3.85 6.14
CA THR A 146 7.45 4.09 7.36
C THR A 146 6.06 4.65 7.06
N ASN A 147 5.93 5.60 6.13
CA ASN A 147 4.64 6.17 5.72
C ASN A 147 3.73 5.12 5.02
N ALA A 148 4.29 4.08 4.44
CA ALA A 148 3.55 2.99 3.81
C ALA A 148 2.88 2.02 4.80
N ARG A 149 3.14 2.13 6.12
CA ARG A 149 2.56 1.24 7.16
C ARG A 149 1.03 1.15 7.12
N LYS A 150 0.36 2.25 6.76
CA LYS A 150 -1.12 2.29 6.69
C LYS A 150 -1.69 1.20 5.79
N ASN A 151 -0.98 0.86 4.72
CA ASN A 151 -1.43 -0.14 3.75
C ASN A 151 -0.90 -1.55 4.08
N ARG A 152 0.14 -1.66 4.93
CA ARG A 152 0.75 -2.96 5.27
C ARG A 152 -0.15 -3.85 6.11
N THR A 153 -0.96 -3.27 6.98
CA THR A 153 -1.88 -4.04 7.82
C THR A 153 -2.86 -4.85 6.96
N GLY A 154 -3.43 -4.23 5.91
CA GLY A 154 -4.29 -4.92 4.95
C GLY A 154 -3.54 -6.04 4.23
N ILE A 155 -2.37 -5.72 3.64
CA ILE A 155 -1.54 -6.69 2.93
C ILE A 155 -1.11 -7.87 3.83
N LEU A 156 -0.77 -7.60 5.10
CA LEU A 156 -0.41 -8.67 6.04
C LEU A 156 -1.60 -9.58 6.33
N MET A 157 -2.79 -9.01 6.53
CA MET A 157 -4.00 -9.79 6.76
C MET A 157 -4.36 -10.63 5.52
N GLU A 158 -4.31 -10.03 4.32
CA GLU A 158 -4.51 -10.74 3.05
C GLU A 158 -3.51 -11.89 2.89
N ASN A 159 -2.21 -11.67 3.13
CA ASN A 159 -1.18 -12.70 3.03
C ASN A 159 -1.38 -13.87 4.00
N ILE A 160 -1.87 -13.59 5.22
CA ILE A 160 -2.17 -14.63 6.21
C ILE A 160 -3.36 -15.46 5.73
N VAL A 161 -4.44 -14.81 5.29
CA VAL A 161 -5.64 -15.49 4.81
C VAL A 161 -5.36 -16.27 3.53
N SER A 162 -4.55 -15.73 2.60
CA SER A 162 -4.13 -16.42 1.39
C SER A 162 -3.49 -17.78 1.70
N LYS A 163 -2.59 -17.85 2.68
CA LYS A 163 -1.98 -19.12 3.10
C LYS A 163 -3.01 -20.13 3.60
N PHE A 164 -3.96 -19.69 4.42
CA PHE A 164 -5.03 -20.57 4.88
C PHE A 164 -5.94 -21.05 3.75
N LEU A 165 -6.23 -20.20 2.77
CA LEU A 165 -7.01 -20.59 1.59
C LEU A 165 -6.24 -21.56 0.70
N GLU A 166 -4.93 -21.36 0.53
CA GLU A 166 -4.04 -22.27 -0.21
C GLU A 166 -4.01 -23.65 0.45
N GLU A 167 -3.76 -23.72 1.76
CA GLU A 167 -3.80 -24.98 2.52
C GLU A 167 -5.17 -25.66 2.41
N PHE A 168 -6.25 -24.90 2.58
CA PHE A 168 -7.59 -25.42 2.47
C PHE A 168 -7.90 -25.99 1.07
N CYS A 169 -7.51 -25.32 0.00
CA CYS A 169 -7.72 -25.80 -1.37
C CYS A 169 -6.84 -27.01 -1.70
N ASN A 170 -5.63 -27.10 -1.15
CA ASN A 170 -4.76 -28.27 -1.31
C ASN A 170 -5.38 -29.51 -0.68
N ASP A 171 -6.04 -29.36 0.46
CA ASP A 171 -6.72 -30.46 1.15
C ASP A 171 -8.12 -30.79 0.57
N ASN A 172 -8.70 -29.86 -0.20
CA ASN A 172 -10.05 -29.97 -0.76
C ASN A 172 -10.05 -29.64 -2.26
N VAL A 173 -9.77 -30.63 -3.09
CA VAL A 173 -9.55 -30.52 -4.55
C VAL A 173 -10.73 -29.93 -5.34
N ASP A 174 -11.92 -29.94 -4.79
CA ASP A 174 -13.12 -29.32 -5.37
C ASP A 174 -13.11 -27.79 -5.24
N PHE A 175 -12.23 -27.24 -4.41
CA PHE A 175 -12.14 -25.80 -4.18
C PHE A 175 -10.99 -25.17 -4.92
N GLN A 176 -11.24 -23.99 -5.45
CA GLN A 176 -10.26 -23.10 -6.06
C GLN A 176 -10.48 -21.69 -5.59
N TYR A 177 -9.41 -20.94 -5.31
CA TYR A 177 -9.53 -19.53 -4.95
C TYR A 177 -8.70 -18.61 -5.86
N ILE A 178 -9.08 -17.36 -5.90
CA ILE A 178 -8.31 -16.27 -6.53
C ILE A 178 -8.20 -15.09 -5.56
N GLU A 179 -7.07 -14.41 -5.62
CA GLU A 179 -6.83 -13.17 -4.91
C GLU A 179 -7.26 -11.96 -5.77
N GLN A 180 -7.57 -10.82 -5.11
CA GLN A 180 -7.91 -9.57 -5.79
C GLN A 180 -9.01 -9.79 -6.84
N ALA A 181 -10.11 -10.40 -6.41
CA ALA A 181 -11.17 -10.90 -7.27
C ALA A 181 -12.05 -9.77 -7.81
N THR A 182 -11.91 -9.45 -9.09
CA THR A 182 -12.81 -8.57 -9.85
C THR A 182 -13.87 -9.39 -10.56
N GLN A 183 -15.00 -8.78 -10.92
CA GLN A 183 -16.04 -9.40 -11.74
C GLN A 183 -15.46 -10.11 -12.98
N LYS A 184 -14.57 -9.41 -13.71
CA LYS A 184 -13.90 -9.96 -14.90
C LYS A 184 -13.08 -11.20 -14.57
N ARG A 185 -12.27 -11.15 -13.51
CA ARG A 185 -11.38 -12.26 -13.12
C ARG A 185 -12.17 -13.47 -12.63
N ILE A 186 -13.27 -13.26 -11.91
CA ILE A 186 -14.18 -14.32 -11.48
C ILE A 186 -14.78 -15.03 -12.71
N LYS A 187 -15.24 -14.27 -13.71
CA LYS A 187 -15.76 -14.83 -14.96
C LYS A 187 -14.68 -15.60 -15.73
N GLU A 188 -13.47 -15.06 -15.85
CA GLU A 188 -12.37 -15.70 -16.58
C GLU A 188 -11.89 -17.01 -15.94
N VAL A 189 -11.86 -17.08 -14.60
CA VAL A 189 -11.28 -18.25 -13.90
C VAL A 189 -12.33 -19.29 -13.51
N PHE A 190 -13.51 -18.87 -13.08
CA PHE A 190 -14.55 -19.76 -12.55
C PHE A 190 -15.72 -19.96 -13.52
N ASP A 191 -15.74 -19.25 -14.64
CA ASP A 191 -16.90 -19.14 -15.55
C ASP A 191 -18.20 -18.78 -14.81
N TYR A 192 -18.09 -17.91 -13.79
CA TYR A 192 -19.17 -17.49 -12.93
C TYR A 192 -19.49 -16.01 -13.15
N GLU A 193 -20.76 -15.67 -13.44
CA GLU A 193 -21.18 -14.29 -13.61
C GLU A 193 -21.72 -13.72 -12.31
N ILE A 194 -21.28 -12.52 -11.96
CA ILE A 194 -21.72 -11.79 -10.78
C ILE A 194 -22.12 -10.37 -11.15
N GLU A 195 -23.06 -9.81 -10.42
CA GLU A 195 -23.29 -8.36 -10.40
C GLU A 195 -22.49 -7.73 -9.27
N ILE A 196 -22.05 -6.49 -9.46
CA ILE A 196 -21.29 -5.71 -8.51
C ILE A 196 -22.04 -4.43 -8.13
N ASP A 197 -21.93 -4.04 -6.86
CA ASP A 197 -22.54 -2.82 -6.32
C ASP A 197 -21.89 -1.52 -6.83
N LYS A 198 -20.59 -1.59 -7.19
CA LYS A 198 -19.78 -0.47 -7.68
C LYS A 198 -18.82 -0.96 -8.76
N ASN A 199 -18.68 -0.22 -9.87
CA ASN A 199 -17.76 -0.56 -10.97
C ASN A 199 -16.29 -0.81 -10.55
N SER A 200 -15.87 -0.22 -9.44
CA SER A 200 -14.53 -0.38 -8.90
C SER A 200 -14.44 -1.50 -7.85
N ARG A 201 -15.52 -2.29 -7.63
CA ARG A 201 -15.51 -3.36 -6.62
C ARG A 201 -14.47 -4.41 -6.96
N ARG A 202 -13.65 -4.72 -5.99
CA ARG A 202 -12.66 -5.78 -6.00
C ARG A 202 -12.67 -6.42 -4.62
N PHE A 203 -13.01 -7.68 -4.56
CA PHE A 203 -12.95 -8.46 -3.34
C PHE A 203 -11.51 -8.91 -3.08
N ASP A 204 -11.13 -9.05 -1.83
CA ASP A 204 -9.80 -9.53 -1.48
C ASP A 204 -9.60 -10.95 -2.00
N PHE A 205 -10.62 -11.81 -1.86
CA PHE A 205 -10.61 -13.16 -2.43
C PHE A 205 -11.98 -13.57 -2.97
N ALA A 206 -11.95 -14.53 -3.90
CA ALA A 206 -13.10 -15.34 -4.24
C ALA A 206 -12.71 -16.81 -4.15
N LEU A 207 -13.54 -17.60 -3.48
CA LEU A 207 -13.39 -19.06 -3.33
C LEU A 207 -14.57 -19.74 -4.04
N HIS A 208 -14.29 -20.69 -4.91
CA HIS A 208 -15.31 -21.41 -5.69
C HIS A 208 -15.26 -22.91 -5.41
N ASN A 209 -16.43 -23.48 -5.15
CA ASN A 209 -16.61 -24.93 -5.08
C ASN A 209 -17.06 -25.42 -6.45
N ASN A 210 -16.20 -26.12 -7.19
CA ASN A 210 -16.45 -26.59 -8.56
C ASN A 210 -17.56 -27.63 -8.63
N SER A 211 -17.66 -28.54 -7.66
CA SER A 211 -18.65 -29.63 -7.64
C SER A 211 -20.07 -29.12 -7.34
N ARG A 212 -20.19 -28.13 -6.45
CA ARG A 212 -21.48 -27.52 -6.06
C ARG A 212 -21.83 -26.26 -6.85
N LYS A 213 -20.89 -25.74 -7.67
CA LYS A 213 -21.00 -24.46 -8.39
C LYS A 213 -21.36 -23.29 -7.46
N LYS A 214 -20.75 -23.29 -6.27
CA LYS A 214 -21.01 -22.28 -5.24
C LYS A 214 -19.84 -21.32 -5.13
N LEU A 215 -20.13 -20.02 -5.15
CA LEU A 215 -19.15 -18.94 -5.05
C LEU A 215 -19.24 -18.30 -3.66
N TYR A 216 -18.09 -18.06 -3.07
CA TYR A 216 -17.90 -17.31 -1.83
C TYR A 216 -17.03 -16.09 -2.14
N LEU A 217 -17.51 -14.90 -1.80
CA LEU A 217 -16.75 -13.66 -1.89
C LEU A 217 -16.23 -13.29 -0.51
N ILE A 218 -14.96 -12.98 -0.42
CA ILE A 218 -14.27 -12.81 0.87
C ILE A 218 -13.64 -11.42 0.93
N GLU A 219 -13.90 -10.71 2.03
CA GLU A 219 -13.24 -9.46 2.41
C GLU A 219 -12.50 -9.67 3.74
N VAL A 220 -11.32 -9.07 3.85
CA VAL A 220 -10.47 -9.23 5.04
C VAL A 220 -10.07 -7.90 5.64
N ASN A 221 -10.09 -7.80 6.98
CA ASN A 221 -9.66 -6.58 7.67
C ASN A 221 -8.98 -6.92 8.99
N TYR A 222 -7.99 -6.13 9.36
CA TYR A 222 -7.38 -6.16 10.68
C TYR A 222 -7.38 -4.78 11.32
N TYR A 223 -7.87 -4.67 12.54
CA TYR A 223 -7.94 -3.43 13.27
C TYR A 223 -7.16 -3.51 14.59
N SER A 224 -5.93 -2.97 14.60
CA SER A 224 -5.10 -2.90 15.81
C SER A 224 -5.59 -1.86 16.83
N SER A 225 -6.35 -0.86 16.36
CA SER A 225 -6.87 0.23 17.20
C SER A 225 -8.29 0.61 16.79
N GLY A 226 -9.01 1.28 17.69
CA GLY A 226 -10.35 1.78 17.45
C GLY A 226 -10.39 2.96 16.46
N GLY A 227 -11.61 3.30 16.04
CA GLY A 227 -11.87 4.45 15.17
C GLY A 227 -13.21 4.36 14.45
N SER A 228 -13.65 5.45 13.84
CA SER A 228 -14.93 5.53 13.11
C SER A 228 -15.02 4.57 11.91
N LYS A 229 -13.88 4.19 11.35
CA LYS A 229 -13.80 3.26 10.22
C LYS A 229 -14.41 1.88 10.53
N LEU A 230 -14.27 1.38 11.78
CA LEU A 230 -14.79 0.08 12.17
C LEU A 230 -16.32 0.03 11.97
N LYS A 231 -17.02 1.04 12.48
CA LYS A 231 -18.47 1.14 12.35
C LYS A 231 -18.93 1.27 10.89
N ALA A 232 -18.21 2.07 10.09
CA ALA A 232 -18.52 2.24 8.67
C ALA A 232 -18.33 0.93 7.89
N THR A 233 -17.26 0.19 8.14
CA THR A 233 -16.98 -1.11 7.49
C THR A 233 -18.03 -2.15 7.88
N ALA A 234 -18.43 -2.22 9.16
CA ALA A 234 -19.46 -3.15 9.62
C ALA A 234 -20.78 -2.93 8.84
N GLY A 235 -21.25 -1.68 8.75
CA GLY A 235 -22.46 -1.35 7.98
C GLY A 235 -22.34 -1.61 6.47
N GLU A 236 -21.17 -1.32 5.86
CA GLU A 236 -20.93 -1.62 4.44
C GLU A 236 -21.03 -3.13 4.18
N TYR A 237 -20.50 -3.96 5.08
CA TYR A 237 -20.46 -5.40 4.84
C TYR A 237 -21.77 -6.12 5.17
N GLN A 238 -22.66 -5.53 5.97
CA GLN A 238 -24.05 -5.98 6.05
C GLN A 238 -24.76 -5.78 4.69
N TYR A 239 -24.66 -4.57 4.14
CA TYR A 239 -25.23 -4.29 2.82
C TYR A 239 -24.66 -5.19 1.72
N LEU A 240 -23.35 -5.41 1.71
CA LEU A 240 -22.67 -6.23 0.71
C LEU A 240 -23.10 -7.70 0.81
N ASN A 241 -23.24 -8.24 2.03
CA ASN A 241 -23.77 -9.58 2.28
C ASN A 241 -25.16 -9.74 1.66
N ASP A 242 -26.07 -8.80 1.94
CA ASP A 242 -27.42 -8.85 1.41
C ASP A 242 -27.44 -8.77 -0.11
N PHE A 243 -26.64 -7.88 -0.69
CA PHE A 243 -26.53 -7.69 -2.13
C PHE A 243 -26.07 -8.96 -2.86
N VAL A 244 -24.98 -9.60 -2.39
CA VAL A 244 -24.46 -10.80 -3.06
C VAL A 244 -25.34 -12.02 -2.81
N LYS A 245 -26.02 -12.10 -1.66
CA LYS A 245 -26.94 -13.18 -1.30
C LYS A 245 -28.15 -13.25 -2.24
N THR A 246 -28.61 -12.11 -2.79
CA THR A 246 -29.68 -12.10 -3.81
C THR A 246 -29.29 -12.84 -5.10
N GLN A 247 -28.00 -13.06 -5.32
CA GLN A 247 -27.43 -13.74 -6.48
C GLN A 247 -27.07 -15.23 -6.17
N GLY A 248 -27.40 -15.72 -4.99
CA GLY A 248 -27.01 -17.07 -4.54
C GLY A 248 -25.53 -17.20 -4.16
N ILE A 249 -24.85 -16.07 -3.95
CA ILE A 249 -23.44 -16.00 -3.58
C ILE A 249 -23.34 -15.83 -2.07
N GLU A 250 -22.37 -16.51 -1.45
CA GLU A 250 -22.07 -16.37 -0.02
C GLU A 250 -21.02 -15.28 0.20
N PHE A 251 -21.19 -14.52 1.26
CA PHE A 251 -20.21 -13.51 1.69
C PHE A 251 -19.54 -13.95 2.98
N ILE A 252 -18.21 -13.96 2.99
CA ILE A 252 -17.39 -14.26 4.17
C ILE A 252 -16.62 -13.01 4.55
N TRP A 253 -16.88 -12.49 5.73
CA TRP A 253 -16.08 -11.43 6.29
C TRP A 253 -15.09 -11.99 7.31
N ILE A 254 -13.80 -11.88 6.99
CA ILE A 254 -12.71 -12.27 7.87
C ILE A 254 -12.18 -11.01 8.54
N THR A 255 -12.47 -10.82 9.82
CA THR A 255 -12.05 -9.63 10.56
C THR A 255 -11.37 -10.01 11.87
N ASP A 256 -10.33 -9.26 12.23
CA ASP A 256 -9.58 -9.54 13.46
C ASP A 256 -9.00 -8.25 14.05
N GLY A 257 -8.41 -8.37 15.23
CA GLY A 257 -7.69 -7.32 15.95
C GLY A 257 -8.47 -6.73 17.12
N LYS A 258 -7.74 -6.46 18.21
CA LYS A 258 -8.32 -5.90 19.46
C LYS A 258 -8.92 -4.51 19.32
N GLY A 259 -8.71 -3.81 18.19
CA GLY A 259 -9.42 -2.57 17.89
C GLY A 259 -10.94 -2.71 17.96
N TRP A 260 -11.49 -3.88 17.65
CA TRP A 260 -12.92 -4.20 17.76
C TRP A 260 -13.45 -4.11 19.18
N LEU A 261 -12.63 -4.24 20.22
CA LEU A 261 -13.07 -4.07 21.59
C LEU A 261 -13.61 -2.67 21.90
N THR A 262 -13.25 -1.68 21.06
CA THR A 262 -13.78 -0.31 21.14
C THR A 262 -15.10 -0.11 20.36
N ALA A 263 -15.52 -1.10 19.58
CA ALA A 263 -16.68 -1.04 18.69
C ALA A 263 -17.39 -2.40 18.63
N LEU A 264 -17.64 -3.01 19.80
CA LEU A 264 -18.23 -4.35 19.89
C LEU A 264 -19.66 -4.39 19.34
N ASN A 265 -20.49 -3.40 19.61
CA ASN A 265 -21.88 -3.41 19.14
C ASN A 265 -22.00 -3.51 17.62
N PRO A 266 -21.33 -2.65 16.82
CA PRO A 266 -21.34 -2.80 15.35
C PRO A 266 -20.82 -4.16 14.87
N LEU A 267 -19.82 -4.74 15.52
CA LEU A 267 -19.31 -6.06 15.18
C LEU A 267 -20.35 -7.15 15.48
N GLU A 268 -21.00 -7.09 16.65
CA GLU A 268 -22.03 -8.04 17.07
C GLU A 268 -23.28 -7.97 16.19
N GLU A 269 -23.72 -6.74 15.86
CA GLU A 269 -24.83 -6.52 14.93
C GLU A 269 -24.53 -7.17 13.57
N THR A 270 -23.32 -7.00 13.03
CA THR A 270 -22.93 -7.60 11.76
C THR A 270 -22.74 -9.11 11.88
N PHE A 271 -22.21 -9.61 12.99
CA PHE A 271 -22.09 -11.03 13.26
C PHE A 271 -23.45 -11.75 13.27
N ASN A 272 -24.46 -11.10 13.83
CA ASN A 272 -25.83 -11.64 13.91
C ASN A 272 -26.59 -11.48 12.58
N HIS A 273 -26.18 -10.55 11.72
CA HIS A 273 -26.80 -10.27 10.43
C HIS A 273 -26.24 -11.15 9.30
N ASN A 274 -24.93 -11.27 9.22
CA ASN A 274 -24.24 -11.99 8.16
C ASN A 274 -24.07 -13.47 8.53
N ASP A 275 -24.11 -14.34 7.52
CA ASP A 275 -23.96 -15.78 7.75
C ASP A 275 -22.52 -16.14 8.21
N TYR A 276 -21.52 -15.40 7.74
CA TYR A 276 -20.10 -15.70 8.02
C TYR A 276 -19.30 -14.46 8.37
N VAL A 277 -19.15 -14.22 9.66
CA VAL A 277 -18.19 -13.27 10.23
C VAL A 277 -17.23 -14.07 11.10
N ILE A 278 -15.97 -14.18 10.70
CA ILE A 278 -14.97 -15.04 11.31
C ILE A 278 -13.66 -14.31 11.55
N ASN A 279 -12.82 -14.86 12.42
CA ASN A 279 -11.47 -14.34 12.66
C ASN A 279 -10.39 -15.39 12.33
N LEU A 280 -9.13 -15.02 12.50
CA LEU A 280 -7.98 -15.87 12.17
C LEU A 280 -7.91 -17.13 13.05
N ASP A 281 -8.29 -17.03 14.33
CA ASP A 281 -8.32 -18.19 15.21
C ASP A 281 -9.34 -19.22 14.74
N MET A 282 -10.52 -18.78 14.35
CA MET A 282 -11.55 -19.65 13.77
C MET A 282 -11.07 -20.35 12.50
N ILE A 283 -10.36 -19.62 11.61
CA ILE A 283 -9.79 -20.22 10.38
C ILE A 283 -8.76 -21.28 10.75
N LYS A 284 -7.85 -20.97 11.65
CA LYS A 284 -6.83 -21.90 12.16
C LYS A 284 -7.44 -23.16 12.75
N ASN A 285 -8.63 -23.05 13.35
CA ASN A 285 -9.39 -24.17 13.92
C ASN A 285 -10.33 -24.86 12.91
N GLY A 286 -10.11 -24.66 11.60
CA GLY A 286 -10.76 -25.40 10.53
C GLY A 286 -12.20 -24.97 10.21
N ILE A 287 -12.54 -23.70 10.45
CA ILE A 287 -13.88 -23.17 10.18
C ILE A 287 -14.26 -23.25 8.70
N LEU A 288 -13.29 -23.09 7.79
CA LEU A 288 -13.53 -23.12 6.34
C LEU A 288 -14.18 -24.44 5.89
N SER A 289 -13.75 -25.56 6.47
CA SER A 289 -14.36 -26.86 6.19
C SER A 289 -15.83 -26.97 6.66
N LYS A 290 -16.21 -26.21 7.69
CA LYS A 290 -17.59 -26.19 8.22
C LYS A 290 -18.50 -25.23 7.41
N ILE A 291 -17.95 -24.17 6.84
CA ILE A 291 -18.67 -23.21 5.99
C ILE A 291 -19.00 -23.87 4.64
N SER A 292 -18.08 -24.69 4.14
CA SER A 292 -18.15 -25.27 2.79
C SER A 292 -19.01 -26.53 2.70
N LEU A 293 -19.48 -27.03 3.81
CA LEU A 293 -20.39 -28.17 3.85
C LEU A 293 -21.84 -27.73 3.65
#